data_35032ffc50ef124514d9a607fa9181ad
#
_entry.id   35032ffc50ef124514d9a607fa9181ad
#
_cell.length_a   1.000
_cell.length_b   1.000
_cell.length_c   1.000
_cell.angle_alpha   90.00
_cell.angle_beta   90.00
_cell.angle_gamma   90.00
#
_symmetry.space_group_name_H-M   'P 1'
#
loop_
_entity.id
_entity.type
_entity.pdbx_description
1 polymer ?
#
loop_
_entity_poly.entity_id
_entity_poly.type
_entity_poly.pdbx_seq_one_letter_code
_entity_poly.pdbx_strand_id
1 'polypeptide(L)'
;MEMTDRYIVAIDLGTSKLSITVAKVIGRDVQIVYYKESPSAGIRYSSVFHVTQAADAISKAVKEAEEALGIKITQAVVGMPKYPVRQESNTAKVNDRGYDEDITLENIAELKRYAQSDYPLESPEREAIYGAVAQSFSDGENFQIIENDIIGMTSDTLEGNFKIFIGKRSDLNKIDT
;
A
#
# COMPACT_ATOMS: atom_id res chain seq x y z
N MET A 1 -29.96 -7.33 -7.70
CA MET A 1 -28.52 -7.37 -7.42
C MET A 1 -28.28 -6.34 -6.32
N GLU A 2 -28.18 -6.77 -5.06
CA GLU A 2 -27.86 -5.86 -3.95
C GLU A 2 -26.49 -5.26 -4.21
N MET A 3 -26.43 -3.95 -4.38
CA MET A 3 -25.16 -3.23 -4.40
C MET A 3 -24.59 -3.30 -3.00
N THR A 4 -23.62 -4.15 -2.79
CA THR A 4 -22.86 -4.19 -1.52
C THR A 4 -22.21 -2.82 -1.33
N ASP A 5 -22.60 -2.13 -0.27
CA ASP A 5 -22.02 -0.85 0.09
C ASP A 5 -20.49 -0.98 0.19
N ARG A 6 -19.76 -0.16 -0.54
CA ARG A 6 -18.29 -0.14 -0.51
C ARG A 6 -17.82 0.96 0.44
N TYR A 7 -16.98 0.58 1.38
CA TYR A 7 -16.38 1.51 2.34
C TYR A 7 -14.87 1.65 2.11
N ILE A 8 -14.35 2.82 2.38
CA ILE A 8 -12.92 3.13 2.46
C ILE A 8 -12.64 3.52 3.91
N VAL A 9 -11.66 2.88 4.52
CA VAL A 9 -11.24 3.15 5.90
C VAL A 9 -9.83 3.69 5.88
N ALA A 10 -9.60 4.80 6.57
CA ALA A 10 -8.28 5.39 6.78
C ALA A 10 -8.00 5.54 8.28
N ILE A 11 -6.80 5.17 8.70
CA ILE A 11 -6.31 5.31 10.07
C ILE A 11 -5.01 6.12 10.03
N ASP A 12 -4.95 7.20 10.81
CA ASP A 12 -3.74 7.99 11.00
C ASP A 12 -3.16 7.74 12.40
N LEU A 13 -1.90 7.29 12.45
CA LEU A 13 -1.19 6.95 13.68
C LEU A 13 -0.26 8.10 14.07
N GLY A 14 -0.76 9.04 14.83
CA GLY A 14 0.04 10.13 15.38
C GLY A 14 0.66 9.79 16.75
N THR A 15 1.62 10.60 17.19
CA THR A 15 2.27 10.44 18.51
C THR A 15 1.31 10.71 19.67
N SER A 16 0.41 11.67 19.53
CA SER A 16 -0.53 12.09 20.58
C SER A 16 -1.94 11.57 20.38
N LYS A 17 -2.34 11.39 19.15
CA LYS A 17 -3.69 10.92 18.78
C LYS A 17 -3.64 9.94 17.62
N LEU A 18 -4.61 9.05 17.63
CA LEU A 18 -4.98 8.18 16.54
C LEU A 18 -6.31 8.67 16.00
N SER A 19 -6.47 8.77 14.69
CA SER A 19 -7.77 9.04 14.08
C SER A 19 -8.18 7.91 13.13
N ILE A 20 -9.49 7.63 13.11
CA ILE A 20 -10.11 6.71 12.15
C ILE A 20 -11.19 7.45 11.39
N THR A 21 -11.17 7.29 10.07
CA THR A 21 -12.17 7.85 9.15
C THR A 21 -12.74 6.72 8.32
N VAL A 22 -14.06 6.63 8.26
CA VAL A 22 -14.76 5.70 7.37
C VAL A 22 -15.58 6.51 6.39
N ALA A 23 -15.43 6.20 5.12
CA ALA A 23 -16.16 6.82 4.03
C ALA A 23 -16.91 5.78 3.22
N LYS A 24 -18.13 6.10 2.79
CA LYS A 24 -18.95 5.31 1.89
C LYS A 24 -18.75 5.79 0.46
N VAL A 25 -18.56 4.87 -0.48
CA VAL A 25 -18.45 5.18 -1.91
C VAL A 25 -19.85 5.19 -2.51
N ILE A 26 -20.23 6.33 -3.11
CA ILE A 26 -21.55 6.54 -3.75
C ILE A 26 -21.30 6.94 -5.21
N GLY A 27 -21.36 5.98 -6.12
CA GLY A 27 -21.02 6.21 -7.53
C GLY A 27 -19.54 6.61 -7.69
N ARG A 28 -19.29 7.89 -8.05
CA ARG A 28 -17.94 8.47 -8.18
C ARG A 28 -17.54 9.33 -6.97
N ASP A 29 -18.46 9.54 -6.04
CA ASP A 29 -18.25 10.38 -4.86
C ASP A 29 -17.91 9.55 -3.63
N VAL A 30 -17.32 10.22 -2.64
CA VAL A 30 -16.94 9.62 -1.35
C VAL A 30 -17.55 10.47 -0.23
N GLN A 31 -18.38 9.86 0.61
CA GLN A 31 -19.01 10.51 1.76
C GLN A 31 -18.43 9.99 3.05
N ILE A 32 -17.90 10.88 3.91
CA ILE A 32 -17.46 10.51 5.26
C ILE A 32 -18.71 10.20 6.09
N VAL A 33 -18.76 8.96 6.61
CA VAL A 33 -19.87 8.47 7.45
C VAL A 33 -19.48 8.28 8.91
N TYR A 34 -18.16 8.25 9.20
CA TYR A 34 -17.63 8.16 10.56
C TYR A 34 -16.26 8.82 10.66
N TYR A 35 -16.04 9.55 11.74
CA TYR A 35 -14.74 10.09 12.11
C TYR A 35 -14.61 10.10 13.63
N LYS A 36 -13.46 9.63 14.13
CA LYS A 36 -13.15 9.68 15.55
C LYS A 36 -11.66 9.86 15.79
N GLU A 37 -11.33 10.72 16.75
CA GLU A 37 -9.99 10.82 17.35
C GLU A 37 -9.98 10.14 18.71
N SER A 38 -8.89 9.46 19.01
CA SER A 38 -8.64 8.78 20.29
C SER A 38 -7.19 9.02 20.73
N PRO A 39 -6.88 8.97 22.02
CA PRO A 39 -5.51 9.02 22.48
C PRO A 39 -4.67 7.93 21.84
N SER A 40 -3.50 8.28 21.32
CA SER A 40 -2.54 7.33 20.79
C SER A 40 -1.82 6.61 21.95
N ALA A 41 -1.46 5.36 21.74
CA ALA A 41 -0.64 4.56 22.65
C ALA A 41 0.43 3.84 21.87
N GLY A 42 1.59 3.60 22.49
CA GLY A 42 2.68 2.84 21.88
C GLY A 42 3.45 3.56 20.76
N ILE A 43 3.10 4.80 20.43
CA ILE A 43 3.78 5.62 19.41
C ILE A 43 4.61 6.71 20.13
N ARG A 44 5.90 6.81 19.78
CA ARG A 44 6.80 7.87 20.25
C ARG A 44 7.71 8.33 19.13
N TYR A 45 7.95 9.64 19.04
CA TYR A 45 8.83 10.24 18.03
C TYR A 45 8.51 9.76 16.60
N SER A 46 7.22 9.67 16.30
CA SER A 46 6.74 9.17 15.00
C SER A 46 7.23 7.76 14.66
N SER A 47 7.38 6.89 15.65
CA SER A 47 7.73 5.48 15.47
C SER A 47 6.93 4.59 16.41
N VAL A 48 6.66 3.36 16.01
CA VAL A 48 6.06 2.34 16.87
C VAL A 48 7.10 1.93 17.92
N PHE A 49 6.84 2.27 19.17
CA PHE A 49 7.71 1.98 20.31
C PHE A 49 7.23 0.75 21.08
N HIS A 50 5.92 0.65 21.33
CA HIS A 50 5.28 -0.49 21.96
C HIS A 50 4.20 -1.06 21.03
N VAL A 51 4.50 -2.15 20.35
CA VAL A 51 3.63 -2.79 19.35
C VAL A 51 2.27 -3.15 19.93
N THR A 52 2.23 -3.85 21.06
CA THR A 52 0.98 -4.28 21.73
C THR A 52 0.08 -3.08 22.06
N GLN A 53 0.62 -2.00 22.64
CA GLN A 53 -0.17 -0.83 22.97
C GLN A 53 -0.72 -0.12 21.73
N ALA A 54 0.06 -0.08 20.65
CA ALA A 54 -0.40 0.50 19.38
C ALA A 54 -1.51 -0.37 18.76
N ALA A 55 -1.33 -1.69 18.74
CA ALA A 55 -2.32 -2.64 18.25
C ALA A 55 -3.63 -2.58 19.03
N ASP A 56 -3.57 -2.51 20.36
CA ASP A 56 -4.76 -2.37 21.23
C ASP A 56 -5.51 -1.07 20.94
N ALA A 57 -4.80 0.05 20.77
CA ALA A 57 -5.42 1.33 20.47
C ALA A 57 -6.11 1.33 19.10
N ILE A 58 -5.47 0.74 18.08
CA ILE A 58 -6.03 0.57 16.73
C ILE A 58 -7.26 -0.34 16.78
N SER A 59 -7.12 -1.51 17.40
CA SER A 59 -8.21 -2.49 17.51
C SER A 59 -9.45 -1.92 18.20
N LYS A 60 -9.24 -1.12 19.24
CA LYS A 60 -10.32 -0.40 19.93
C LYS A 60 -11.02 0.59 19.01
N ALA A 61 -10.26 1.43 18.28
CA ALA A 61 -10.83 2.41 17.37
C ALA A 61 -11.60 1.78 16.22
N VAL A 62 -11.07 0.67 15.65
CA VAL A 62 -11.75 -0.11 14.61
C VAL A 62 -13.06 -0.69 15.12
N LYS A 63 -13.04 -1.34 16.29
CA LYS A 63 -14.22 -1.94 16.90
C LYS A 63 -15.32 -0.92 17.17
N GLU A 64 -14.96 0.24 17.70
CA GLU A 64 -15.91 1.33 17.93
C GLU A 64 -16.55 1.84 16.61
N ALA A 65 -15.79 1.92 15.52
CA ALA A 65 -16.31 2.29 14.21
C ALA A 65 -17.23 1.19 13.63
N GLU A 66 -16.85 -0.08 13.77
CA GLU A 66 -17.68 -1.23 13.36
C GLU A 66 -19.05 -1.23 14.09
N GLU A 67 -19.02 -1.05 15.41
CA GLU A 67 -20.24 -0.99 16.24
C GLU A 67 -21.13 0.20 15.87
N ALA A 68 -20.54 1.37 15.63
CA ALA A 68 -21.29 2.59 15.30
C ALA A 68 -21.97 2.51 13.92
N LEU A 69 -21.34 1.82 12.96
CA LEU A 69 -21.82 1.74 11.58
C LEU A 69 -22.54 0.42 11.24
N GLY A 70 -22.47 -0.58 12.12
CA GLY A 70 -23.00 -1.91 11.85
C GLY A 70 -22.30 -2.64 10.69
N ILE A 71 -21.03 -2.37 10.46
CA ILE A 71 -20.22 -2.97 9.38
C ILE A 71 -19.05 -3.76 9.94
N LYS A 72 -18.42 -4.57 9.07
CA LYS A 72 -17.12 -5.22 9.37
C LYS A 72 -16.01 -4.56 8.56
N ILE A 73 -14.95 -4.14 9.24
CA ILE A 73 -13.76 -3.53 8.63
C ILE A 73 -12.71 -4.62 8.45
N THR A 74 -12.42 -4.98 7.20
CA THR A 74 -11.43 -6.01 6.84
C THR A 74 -10.17 -5.42 6.22
N GLN A 75 -10.22 -4.16 5.77
CA GLN A 75 -9.10 -3.46 5.15
C GLN A 75 -9.12 -1.99 5.56
N ALA A 76 -7.95 -1.42 5.76
CA ALA A 76 -7.77 0.00 6.01
C ALA A 76 -6.48 0.50 5.36
N VAL A 77 -6.48 1.77 4.95
CA VAL A 77 -5.25 2.49 4.61
C VAL A 77 -4.72 3.11 5.89
N VAL A 78 -3.49 2.81 6.26
CA VAL A 78 -2.88 3.30 7.49
C VAL A 78 -1.81 4.33 7.17
N GLY A 79 -2.00 5.56 7.66
CA GLY A 79 -0.98 6.59 7.66
C GLY A 79 0.05 6.27 8.75
N MET A 80 1.24 5.87 8.30
CA MET A 80 2.32 5.49 9.21
C MET A 80 3.09 6.71 9.71
N PRO A 81 3.59 6.67 10.96
CA PRO A 81 4.57 7.62 11.43
C PRO A 81 5.76 7.70 10.47
N LYS A 82 6.42 8.87 10.44
CA LYS A 82 7.55 9.11 9.52
C LYS A 82 8.74 8.20 9.84
N TYR A 83 8.82 7.06 9.16
CA TYR A 83 10.04 6.25 9.15
C TYR A 83 11.06 6.82 8.16
N PRO A 84 12.36 6.78 8.48
CA PRO A 84 13.39 7.12 7.51
C PRO A 84 13.43 6.03 6.43
N VAL A 85 12.97 6.38 5.24
CA VAL A 85 13.06 5.54 4.04
C VAL A 85 13.85 6.28 2.97
N ARG A 86 14.71 5.55 2.26
CA ARG A 86 15.30 6.05 1.02
C ARG A 86 14.51 5.53 -0.16
N GLN A 87 14.53 6.30 -1.24
CA GLN A 87 13.89 5.94 -2.50
C GLN A 87 14.96 5.64 -3.53
N GLU A 88 14.86 4.48 -4.14
CA GLU A 88 15.73 4.06 -5.23
C GLU A 88 14.89 3.77 -6.46
N SER A 89 15.51 3.81 -7.63
CA SER A 89 14.85 3.44 -8.88
C SER A 89 15.29 2.03 -9.27
N ASN A 90 14.34 1.23 -9.71
CA ASN A 90 14.61 -0.08 -10.30
C ASN A 90 13.69 -0.31 -11.51
N THR A 91 14.13 -1.11 -12.44
CA THR A 91 13.39 -1.50 -13.63
C THR A 91 13.27 -3.03 -13.63
N ALA A 92 12.07 -3.51 -13.89
CA ALA A 92 11.84 -4.93 -14.13
C ALA A 92 11.28 -5.12 -15.53
N LYS A 93 11.62 -6.27 -16.15
CA LYS A 93 11.21 -6.57 -17.52
C LYS A 93 10.86 -8.05 -17.65
N VAL A 94 9.79 -8.32 -18.36
CA VAL A 94 9.39 -9.66 -18.81
C VAL A 94 9.33 -9.63 -20.32
N ASN A 95 10.00 -10.61 -20.95
CA ASN A 95 10.00 -10.84 -22.40
C ASN A 95 9.32 -12.18 -22.70
N ASP A 96 9.02 -12.43 -23.98
CA ASP A 96 8.47 -13.70 -24.46
C ASP A 96 7.12 -14.07 -23.81
N ARG A 97 6.27 -13.07 -23.56
CA ARG A 97 4.91 -13.27 -23.01
C ARG A 97 3.95 -13.91 -24.02
N GLY A 98 4.22 -13.79 -25.30
CA GLY A 98 3.32 -14.10 -26.40
C GLY A 98 2.71 -12.84 -27.01
N TYR A 99 2.76 -12.73 -28.33
CA TYR A 99 2.32 -11.53 -29.06
C TYR A 99 0.82 -11.24 -28.96
N ASP A 100 0.01 -12.24 -28.63
CA ASP A 100 -1.45 -12.14 -28.59
C ASP A 100 -2.00 -12.07 -27.15
N GLU A 101 -1.12 -11.93 -26.13
CA GLU A 101 -1.54 -11.89 -24.76
C GLU A 101 -1.71 -10.45 -24.24
N ASP A 102 -2.90 -10.15 -23.72
CA ASP A 102 -3.19 -8.89 -23.07
C ASP A 102 -2.38 -8.72 -21.77
N ILE A 103 -1.94 -7.51 -21.52
CA ILE A 103 -1.32 -7.12 -20.25
C ILE A 103 -2.41 -7.01 -19.19
N THR A 104 -2.28 -7.77 -18.12
CA THR A 104 -3.22 -7.84 -17.02
C THR A 104 -2.68 -7.19 -15.75
N LEU A 105 -3.56 -6.93 -14.77
CA LEU A 105 -3.17 -6.50 -13.43
C LEU A 105 -2.24 -7.50 -12.74
N GLU A 106 -2.39 -8.80 -13.03
CA GLU A 106 -1.53 -9.84 -12.48
C GLU A 106 -0.11 -9.75 -13.02
N ASN A 107 0.05 -9.47 -14.30
CA ASN A 107 1.37 -9.24 -14.91
C ASN A 107 2.07 -8.02 -14.29
N ILE A 108 1.32 -6.94 -14.03
CA ILE A 108 1.87 -5.75 -13.35
C ILE A 108 2.28 -6.07 -11.90
N ALA A 109 1.46 -6.84 -11.17
CA ALA A 109 1.77 -7.26 -9.81
C ALA A 109 3.00 -8.19 -9.77
N GLU A 110 3.16 -9.07 -10.75
CA GLU A 110 4.34 -9.92 -10.89
C GLU A 110 5.59 -9.10 -11.21
N LEU A 111 5.51 -8.20 -12.16
CA LEU A 111 6.60 -7.30 -12.52
C LEU A 111 7.07 -6.45 -11.32
N LYS A 112 6.12 -5.98 -10.52
CA LYS A 112 6.41 -5.27 -9.27
C LYS A 112 7.14 -6.16 -8.25
N ARG A 113 6.76 -7.44 -8.14
CA ARG A 113 7.48 -8.40 -7.28
C ARG A 113 8.91 -8.61 -7.75
N TYR A 114 9.15 -8.74 -9.06
CA TYR A 114 10.49 -8.84 -9.64
C TYR A 114 11.32 -7.59 -9.33
N ALA A 115 10.76 -6.40 -9.54
CA ALA A 115 11.45 -5.16 -9.23
C ALA A 115 11.89 -5.05 -7.76
N GLN A 116 11.17 -5.70 -6.84
CA GLN A 116 11.53 -5.74 -5.43
C GLN A 116 12.55 -6.85 -5.14
N SER A 117 12.34 -8.07 -5.66
CA SER A 117 13.20 -9.22 -5.37
C SER A 117 14.60 -9.08 -5.95
N ASP A 118 14.72 -8.46 -7.11
CA ASP A 118 15.99 -8.33 -7.84
C ASP A 118 16.80 -7.09 -7.42
N TYR A 119 16.21 -6.21 -6.58
CA TYR A 119 16.93 -5.05 -6.10
C TYR A 119 18.00 -5.43 -5.05
N PRO A 120 19.29 -5.14 -5.30
CA PRO A 120 20.38 -5.49 -4.38
C PRO A 120 20.38 -4.53 -3.17
N LEU A 121 20.04 -5.04 -1.99
CA LEU A 121 20.19 -4.30 -0.74
C LEU A 121 21.67 -4.26 -0.33
N GLU A 122 22.14 -3.12 0.15
CA GLU A 122 23.51 -2.96 0.67
C GLU A 122 23.75 -3.77 1.94
N SER A 123 22.76 -3.85 2.81
CA SER A 123 22.80 -4.55 4.09
C SER A 123 21.49 -5.32 4.34
N PRO A 124 21.30 -6.49 3.68
CA PRO A 124 20.04 -7.24 3.74
C PRO A 124 19.62 -7.65 5.16
N GLU A 125 20.58 -7.79 6.08
CA GLU A 125 20.32 -8.11 7.49
C GLU A 125 19.72 -6.93 8.28
N ARG A 126 19.91 -5.68 7.82
CA ARG A 126 19.45 -4.45 8.49
C ARG A 126 18.38 -3.71 7.73
N GLU A 127 18.34 -3.89 6.42
CA GLU A 127 17.44 -3.21 5.51
C GLU A 127 16.34 -4.13 5.00
N ALA A 128 15.20 -3.54 4.67
CA ALA A 128 14.11 -4.23 4.00
C ALA A 128 13.47 -3.30 2.96
N ILE A 129 12.94 -3.89 1.92
CA ILE A 129 12.10 -3.19 0.95
C ILE A 129 10.69 -3.11 1.54
N TYR A 130 10.20 -1.90 1.79
CA TYR A 130 8.87 -1.64 2.30
C TYR A 130 7.80 -1.71 1.21
N GLY A 131 8.21 -1.49 -0.03
CA GLY A 131 7.33 -1.57 -1.18
C GLY A 131 7.94 -0.98 -2.43
N ALA A 132 7.20 -1.09 -3.53
CA ALA A 132 7.51 -0.47 -4.79
C ALA A 132 6.28 0.22 -5.37
N VAL A 133 6.49 1.35 -6.03
CA VAL A 133 5.44 2.11 -6.71
C VAL A 133 5.83 2.29 -8.17
N ALA A 134 4.96 1.83 -9.06
CA ALA A 134 5.15 2.02 -10.49
C ALA A 134 5.15 3.51 -10.86
N GLN A 135 6.06 3.89 -11.72
CA GLN A 135 6.17 5.23 -12.28
C GLN A 135 5.68 5.27 -13.71
N SER A 136 6.07 4.29 -14.49
CA SER A 136 5.68 4.14 -15.89
C SER A 136 5.93 2.72 -16.37
N PHE A 137 5.33 2.38 -17.49
CA PHE A 137 5.48 1.12 -18.18
C PHE A 137 5.92 1.34 -19.64
N SER A 138 6.37 0.27 -20.28
CA SER A 138 6.65 0.18 -21.71
C SER A 138 6.24 -1.20 -22.23
N ASP A 139 5.72 -1.23 -23.44
CA ASP A 139 5.42 -2.46 -24.20
C ASP A 139 6.58 -2.85 -25.15
N GLY A 140 7.70 -2.15 -25.07
CA GLY A 140 8.86 -2.33 -25.94
C GLY A 140 8.90 -1.35 -27.13
N GLU A 141 7.78 -0.83 -27.57
CA GLU A 141 7.68 0.17 -28.63
C GLU A 141 7.29 1.54 -28.09
N ASN A 142 6.35 1.57 -27.15
CA ASN A 142 5.87 2.79 -26.49
C ASN A 142 6.41 2.87 -25.06
N PHE A 143 6.72 4.10 -24.63
CA PHE A 143 7.35 4.38 -23.34
C PHE A 143 6.49 5.35 -22.51
N GLN A 144 6.73 5.36 -21.20
CA GLN A 144 6.06 6.24 -20.24
C GLN A 144 4.53 6.05 -20.18
N ILE A 145 4.04 4.83 -20.41
CA ILE A 145 2.63 4.48 -20.33
C ILE A 145 2.24 4.39 -18.85
N ILE A 146 1.10 4.95 -18.48
CA ILE A 146 0.55 4.80 -17.13
C ILE A 146 -0.17 3.44 -16.96
N GLU A 147 -0.33 2.99 -15.71
CA GLU A 147 -0.90 1.67 -15.40
C GLU A 147 -2.26 1.43 -16.04
N ASN A 148 -3.16 2.41 -15.99
CA ASN A 148 -4.50 2.26 -16.55
C ASN A 148 -4.52 2.12 -18.08
N ASP A 149 -3.52 2.66 -18.76
CA ASP A 149 -3.44 2.66 -20.22
C ASP A 149 -2.71 1.43 -20.77
N ILE A 150 -1.76 0.85 -19.99
CA ILE A 150 -1.02 -0.36 -20.39
C ILE A 150 -1.86 -1.63 -20.24
N ILE A 151 -2.84 -1.64 -19.32
CA ILE A 151 -3.73 -2.79 -19.10
C ILE A 151 -4.63 -2.98 -20.33
N GLY A 152 -4.66 -4.20 -20.86
CA GLY A 152 -5.40 -4.57 -22.05
C GLY A 152 -4.67 -4.30 -23.37
N MET A 153 -3.45 -3.75 -23.33
CA MET A 153 -2.57 -3.73 -24.51
C MET A 153 -1.97 -5.10 -24.73
N THR A 154 -1.82 -5.50 -25.99
CA THR A 154 -1.12 -6.73 -26.38
C THR A 154 0.34 -6.44 -26.62
N SER A 155 1.23 -7.20 -25.97
CA SER A 155 2.67 -7.13 -26.21
C SER A 155 3.38 -8.37 -25.67
N ASP A 156 4.42 -8.82 -26.37
CA ASP A 156 5.35 -9.86 -25.90
C ASP A 156 6.31 -9.36 -24.82
N THR A 157 6.47 -8.04 -24.71
CA THR A 157 7.35 -7.40 -23.76
C THR A 157 6.56 -6.51 -22.80
N LEU A 158 6.87 -6.59 -21.52
CA LEU A 158 6.40 -5.66 -20.51
C LEU A 158 7.55 -5.22 -19.64
N GLU A 159 7.82 -3.93 -19.61
CA GLU A 159 8.81 -3.30 -18.76
C GLU A 159 8.15 -2.29 -17.83
N GLY A 160 8.57 -2.23 -16.57
CA GLY A 160 8.08 -1.26 -15.59
C GLY A 160 9.23 -0.57 -14.88
N ASN A 161 9.10 0.74 -14.73
CA ASN A 161 9.98 1.57 -13.90
C ASN A 161 9.34 1.78 -12.54
N PHE A 162 10.06 1.48 -11.48
CA PHE A 162 9.55 1.52 -10.11
C PHE A 162 10.41 2.41 -9.22
N LYS A 163 9.75 3.07 -8.26
CA LYS A 163 10.39 3.59 -7.05
C LYS A 163 10.32 2.55 -5.96
N ILE A 164 11.48 2.13 -5.47
CA ILE A 164 11.64 1.17 -4.37
C ILE A 164 11.84 1.95 -3.09
N PHE A 165 11.08 1.63 -2.06
CA PHE A 165 11.17 2.25 -0.74
C PHE A 165 11.89 1.30 0.22
N ILE A 166 13.05 1.73 0.71
CA ILE A 166 13.95 0.91 1.55
C ILE A 166 14.09 1.57 2.90
N GLY A 167 13.90 0.80 3.95
CA GLY A 167 14.03 1.26 5.32
C GLY A 167 14.62 0.20 6.24
N LYS A 168 14.63 0.47 7.56
CA LYS A 168 15.16 -0.48 8.54
C LYS A 168 14.25 -1.68 8.68
N ARG A 169 14.79 -2.89 8.59
CA ARG A 169 14.07 -4.15 8.81
C ARG A 169 13.39 -4.21 10.17
N SER A 170 14.05 -3.72 11.22
CA SER A 170 13.47 -3.68 12.57
C SER A 170 12.21 -2.80 12.69
N ASP A 171 12.09 -1.77 11.85
CA ASP A 171 10.93 -0.89 11.88
C ASP A 171 9.78 -1.53 11.09
N LEU A 172 10.07 -2.19 9.96
CA LEU A 172 9.08 -2.97 9.20
C LEU A 172 8.48 -4.08 10.07
N ASN A 173 9.32 -4.85 10.77
CA ASN A 173 8.87 -5.94 11.63
C ASN A 173 7.89 -5.49 12.74
N LYS A 174 8.00 -4.23 13.21
CA LYS A 174 7.05 -3.68 14.20
C LYS A 174 5.70 -3.30 13.58
N ILE A 175 5.65 -3.13 12.28
CA ILE A 175 4.42 -2.80 11.55
C ILE A 175 3.66 -4.08 11.23
N ASP A 176 4.37 -5.14 10.88
CA ASP A 176 3.81 -6.43 10.45
C ASP A 176 3.33 -7.30 11.64
N THR A 177 3.59 -6.88 12.89
CA THR A 177 3.18 -7.60 14.10
C THR A 177 1.83 -7.13 14.60
#